data_9bfca622b65429cc9b9a37c77a61b34b
#
_entry.id   9bfca622b65429cc9b9a37c77a61b34b
#
_cell.length_a   1.000
_cell.length_b   1.000
_cell.length_c   1.000
_cell.angle_alpha   90.00
_cell.angle_beta   90.00
_cell.angle_gamma   90.00
#
_symmetry.space_group_name_H-M   'P 1'
#
loop_
_entity.id
_entity.type
_entity.pdbx_description
1 polymer ?
#
loop_
_entity_poly.entity_id
_entity_poly.type
_entity_poly.pdbx_seq_one_letter_code
_entity_poly.pdbx_strand_id
1 'polypeptide(L)'
;MKKLMIAGVAGLCAAVTFGLESANVVGYQTKTIPAGFSLSTPTFQDIGAEGLDLQNFKLADTAAGDSTEMIQFLDADGQCTEMWVWLNANAGMEPGWYDFNTWAPIVKTVVPAVGYLMNSVSPVDMVVSGQVKSGETTIALPAGFSVRGNNTPADIDLQSIKLADTAAGDSTDMIQFLDADGQCTEMWVWLNANAGMEPGWYDFNTWAPIDYTVKAGEAFLFNTVSPVEMIIPSAL
;
A
#
# COMPACT_ATOMS: atom_id res chain seq x y z
N MET A 1 43.22 -66.64 30.44
CA MET A 1 42.71 -65.99 29.22
C MET A 1 41.64 -65.00 29.66
N LYS A 2 42.01 -63.72 29.71
CA LYS A 2 41.06 -62.61 30.07
C LYS A 2 40.51 -62.04 28.80
N LYS A 3 39.18 -62.11 28.59
CA LYS A 3 38.47 -61.50 27.49
C LYS A 3 38.19 -60.05 27.85
N LEU A 4 38.75 -59.13 27.07
CA LEU A 4 38.49 -57.73 27.18
C LEU A 4 37.22 -57.37 26.33
N MET A 5 36.16 -56.97 27.02
CA MET A 5 34.96 -56.40 26.33
C MET A 5 35.21 -54.92 26.10
N ILE A 6 35.26 -54.52 24.84
CA ILE A 6 35.22 -53.08 24.42
C ILE A 6 33.78 -52.72 24.21
N ALA A 7 33.23 -51.91 25.11
CA ALA A 7 31.92 -51.29 24.95
C ALA A 7 32.09 -50.03 24.05
N GLY A 8 31.58 -50.13 22.83
CA GLY A 8 31.52 -48.96 21.92
C GLY A 8 30.41 -48.03 22.34
N VAL A 9 30.77 -46.82 22.75
CA VAL A 9 29.81 -45.69 22.95
C VAL A 9 29.52 -45.11 21.59
N ALA A 10 28.33 -45.41 21.07
CA ALA A 10 27.78 -44.69 19.89
C ALA A 10 27.30 -43.34 20.37
N GLY A 11 28.10 -42.30 20.11
CA GLY A 11 27.69 -40.92 20.31
C GLY A 11 26.65 -40.54 19.27
N LEU A 12 25.40 -40.34 19.69
CA LEU A 12 24.33 -39.79 18.87
C LEU A 12 24.59 -38.29 18.72
N CYS A 13 25.25 -37.89 17.64
CA CYS A 13 25.29 -36.46 17.24
C CYS A 13 23.91 -36.09 16.73
N ALA A 14 23.07 -35.53 17.59
CA ALA A 14 21.90 -34.80 17.14
C ALA A 14 22.38 -33.55 16.41
N ALA A 15 22.38 -33.57 15.07
CA ALA A 15 22.54 -32.39 14.26
C ALA A 15 21.28 -31.51 14.46
N VAL A 16 21.41 -30.50 15.30
CA VAL A 16 20.40 -29.45 15.35
C VAL A 16 20.57 -28.65 14.06
N THR A 17 19.79 -28.98 13.07
CA THR A 17 19.63 -28.09 11.89
C THR A 17 18.88 -26.86 12.36
N PHE A 18 19.61 -25.78 12.62
CA PHE A 18 19.01 -24.46 12.66
C PHE A 18 18.57 -24.17 11.22
N GLY A 19 17.29 -24.35 10.94
CA GLY A 19 16.70 -23.77 9.75
C GLY A 19 16.88 -22.27 9.88
N LEU A 20 17.75 -21.69 9.04
CA LEU A 20 17.73 -20.27 8.79
C LEU A 20 16.43 -20.00 8.03
N GLU A 21 15.33 -19.81 8.78
CA GLU A 21 14.15 -19.21 8.19
C GLU A 21 14.55 -17.79 7.77
N SER A 22 14.50 -17.53 6.45
CA SER A 22 14.65 -16.17 5.95
C SER A 22 13.48 -15.37 6.52
N ALA A 23 13.77 -14.46 7.44
CA ALA A 23 12.77 -13.56 8.01
C ALA A 23 12.19 -12.58 6.96
N ASN A 24 12.77 -12.54 5.76
CA ASN A 24 12.41 -11.62 4.70
C ASN A 24 11.72 -12.36 3.57
N VAL A 25 10.40 -12.15 3.45
CA VAL A 25 9.64 -12.56 2.28
C VAL A 25 9.76 -11.44 1.24
N VAL A 26 10.43 -11.73 0.13
CA VAL A 26 10.55 -10.80 -1.00
C VAL A 26 9.65 -11.25 -2.14
N GLY A 27 9.11 -10.30 -2.85
CA GLY A 27 8.21 -10.56 -3.96
C GLY A 27 8.27 -9.46 -5.02
N TYR A 28 7.49 -9.65 -6.06
CA TYR A 28 7.18 -8.61 -7.02
C TYR A 28 5.70 -8.68 -7.39
N GLN A 29 5.16 -7.55 -7.78
CA GLN A 29 3.78 -7.44 -8.27
C GLN A 29 3.79 -6.63 -9.54
N THR A 30 3.06 -7.11 -10.55
CA THR A 30 2.68 -6.31 -11.71
C THR A 30 1.25 -5.85 -11.51
N LYS A 31 1.03 -4.55 -11.59
CA LYS A 31 -0.28 -3.92 -11.49
C LYS A 31 -0.53 -3.13 -12.76
N THR A 32 -1.64 -3.40 -13.45
CA THR A 32 -2.08 -2.55 -14.57
C THR A 32 -2.72 -1.28 -14.00
N ILE A 33 -2.11 -0.14 -14.29
CA ILE A 33 -2.65 1.18 -14.00
C ILE A 33 -3.61 1.54 -15.13
N PRO A 34 -4.88 1.87 -14.85
CA PRO A 34 -5.84 2.27 -15.88
C PRO A 34 -5.48 3.64 -16.46
N ALA A 35 -6.06 3.97 -17.62
CA ALA A 35 -6.04 5.34 -18.12
C ALA A 35 -6.85 6.25 -17.21
N GLY A 36 -6.44 7.52 -17.10
CA GLY A 36 -7.01 8.51 -16.20
C GLY A 36 -6.47 8.41 -14.78
N PHE A 37 -7.26 8.89 -13.82
CA PHE A 37 -6.88 8.90 -12.41
C PHE A 37 -7.17 7.56 -11.72
N SER A 38 -6.27 7.16 -10.82
CA SER A 38 -6.47 6.01 -9.93
C SER A 38 -5.70 6.20 -8.62
N LEU A 39 -6.22 5.65 -7.54
CA LEU A 39 -5.57 5.67 -6.23
C LEU A 39 -4.79 4.38 -6.00
N SER A 40 -3.60 4.49 -5.44
CA SER A 40 -2.70 3.35 -5.24
C SER A 40 -1.85 3.52 -3.99
N THR A 41 -1.38 2.40 -3.43
CA THR A 41 -0.42 2.38 -2.32
C THR A 41 0.63 1.29 -2.58
N PRO A 42 1.88 1.44 -2.11
CA PRO A 42 2.87 0.39 -2.23
C PRO A 42 2.52 -0.82 -1.36
N THR A 43 2.72 -2.01 -1.91
CA THR A 43 2.52 -3.30 -1.22
C THR A 43 3.82 -3.88 -0.65
N PHE A 44 4.95 -3.25 -0.95
CA PHE A 44 6.29 -3.67 -0.54
C PHE A 44 7.05 -2.52 0.09
N GLN A 45 8.13 -2.87 0.76
CA GLN A 45 9.15 -1.95 1.27
C GLN A 45 10.54 -2.42 0.81
N ASP A 46 11.52 -1.53 0.81
CA ASP A 46 12.92 -1.92 0.56
C ASP A 46 13.43 -2.81 1.69
N ILE A 47 14.34 -3.74 1.38
CA ILE A 47 14.88 -4.66 2.36
C ILE A 47 15.59 -3.89 3.48
N GLY A 48 15.09 -4.06 4.71
CA GLY A 48 15.64 -3.38 5.89
C GLY A 48 15.25 -1.90 6.02
N ALA A 49 14.28 -1.42 5.22
CA ALA A 49 13.75 -0.07 5.31
C ALA A 49 12.26 -0.06 5.70
N GLU A 50 11.75 1.09 6.13
CA GLU A 50 10.34 1.27 6.48
C GLU A 50 9.45 1.68 5.29
N GLY A 51 10.03 1.83 4.10
CA GLY A 51 9.31 2.24 2.89
C GLY A 51 9.99 1.75 1.63
N LEU A 52 9.44 2.14 0.49
CA LEU A 52 9.91 1.79 -0.84
C LEU A 52 10.39 3.05 -1.57
N ASP A 53 11.62 3.01 -2.13
CA ASP A 53 12.09 4.08 -3.00
C ASP A 53 11.19 4.15 -4.25
N LEU A 54 10.70 5.34 -4.56
CA LEU A 54 9.83 5.57 -5.71
C LEU A 54 10.50 5.14 -7.03
N GLN A 55 11.82 5.21 -7.12
CA GLN A 55 12.55 4.70 -8.29
C GLN A 55 12.40 3.19 -8.51
N ASN A 56 11.88 2.45 -7.53
CA ASN A 56 11.54 1.02 -7.66
C ASN A 56 10.14 0.75 -8.24
N PHE A 57 9.34 1.80 -8.49
CA PHE A 57 8.10 1.71 -9.26
C PHE A 57 8.44 1.84 -10.74
N LYS A 58 8.49 0.73 -11.46
CA LYS A 58 8.90 0.71 -12.87
C LYS A 58 7.67 0.61 -13.76
N LEU A 59 7.47 1.57 -14.63
CA LEU A 59 6.48 1.44 -15.70
C LEU A 59 7.05 0.61 -16.85
N ALA A 60 6.17 -0.13 -17.54
CA ALA A 60 6.54 -0.90 -18.73
C ALA A 60 7.08 0.02 -19.83
N ASP A 61 7.86 -0.57 -20.76
CA ASP A 61 8.45 0.16 -21.90
C ASP A 61 7.40 0.81 -22.81
N THR A 62 6.14 0.36 -22.72
CA THR A 62 4.99 0.96 -23.43
C THR A 62 4.51 2.28 -22.82
N ALA A 63 4.98 2.65 -21.64
CA ALA A 63 4.66 3.95 -21.05
C ALA A 63 5.09 5.07 -22.00
N ALA A 64 4.28 6.15 -22.07
CA ALA A 64 4.56 7.27 -22.96
C ALA A 64 5.89 7.95 -22.61
N GLY A 65 6.18 8.13 -21.34
CA GLY A 65 7.44 8.68 -20.86
C GLY A 65 7.68 10.14 -21.23
N ASP A 66 6.63 10.86 -21.61
CA ASP A 66 6.67 12.25 -22.04
C ASP A 66 5.96 13.19 -21.05
N SER A 67 6.08 12.89 -19.76
CA SER A 67 5.44 13.60 -18.64
C SER A 67 3.91 13.42 -18.53
N THR A 68 3.37 12.38 -19.09
CA THR A 68 1.93 12.06 -19.04
C THR A 68 1.57 11.00 -18.00
N GLU A 69 2.49 10.13 -17.63
CA GLU A 69 2.32 9.26 -16.47
C GLU A 69 2.85 9.99 -15.23
N MET A 70 1.95 10.25 -14.28
CA MET A 70 2.25 11.07 -13.10
C MET A 70 1.86 10.38 -11.81
N ILE A 71 2.67 10.61 -10.77
CA ILE A 71 2.32 10.35 -9.37
C ILE A 71 2.15 11.69 -8.66
N GLN A 72 1.07 11.81 -7.88
CA GLN A 72 0.74 13.00 -7.13
C GLN A 72 0.48 12.65 -5.66
N PHE A 73 0.96 13.48 -4.75
CA PHE A 73 0.66 13.38 -3.32
C PHE A 73 -0.22 14.54 -2.89
N LEU A 74 -1.22 14.23 -2.09
CA LEU A 74 -2.20 15.20 -1.60
C LEU A 74 -1.90 15.57 -0.15
N ASP A 75 -2.16 16.81 0.21
CA ASP A 75 -2.20 17.27 1.60
C ASP A 75 -3.57 17.04 2.26
N ALA A 76 -3.72 17.50 3.50
CA ALA A 76 -4.95 17.36 4.26
C ALA A 76 -6.13 18.17 3.70
N ASP A 77 -5.87 19.14 2.87
CA ASP A 77 -6.89 19.93 2.16
C ASP A 77 -7.27 19.32 0.79
N GLY A 78 -6.64 18.17 0.44
CA GLY A 78 -6.84 17.49 -0.84
C GLY A 78 -6.10 18.14 -2.01
N GLN A 79 -5.16 19.06 -1.73
CA GLN A 79 -4.38 19.73 -2.76
C GLN A 79 -3.13 18.92 -3.11
N CYS A 80 -2.78 18.90 -4.39
CA CYS A 80 -1.53 18.30 -4.85
C CYS A 80 -0.33 19.11 -4.37
N THR A 81 0.51 18.51 -3.53
CA THR A 81 1.72 19.13 -2.97
C THR A 81 2.99 18.71 -3.70
N GLU A 82 3.00 17.51 -4.23
CA GLU A 82 4.14 16.96 -4.94
C GLU A 82 3.65 16.25 -6.20
N MET A 83 4.34 16.47 -7.31
CA MET A 83 4.02 15.88 -8.60
C MET A 83 5.28 15.37 -9.27
N TRP A 84 5.29 14.09 -9.64
CA TRP A 84 6.39 13.44 -10.32
C TRP A 84 5.92 12.76 -11.58
N VAL A 85 6.78 12.77 -12.58
CA VAL A 85 6.50 12.23 -13.91
C VAL A 85 7.43 11.08 -14.22
N TRP A 86 6.91 10.11 -14.93
CA TRP A 86 7.73 9.03 -15.50
C TRP A 86 8.36 9.53 -16.81
N LEU A 87 9.68 9.48 -16.88
CA LEU A 87 10.42 9.73 -18.11
C LEU A 87 11.21 8.49 -18.50
N ASN A 88 11.40 8.31 -19.80
CA ASN A 88 12.15 7.20 -20.37
C ASN A 88 12.77 7.58 -21.71
N ALA A 89 13.20 6.60 -22.50
CA ALA A 89 13.83 6.85 -23.79
C ALA A 89 12.94 7.62 -24.79
N ASN A 90 11.60 7.55 -24.65
CA ASN A 90 10.67 8.32 -25.50
C ASN A 90 10.82 9.83 -25.24
N ALA A 91 11.15 10.22 -24.01
CA ALA A 91 11.48 11.59 -23.65
C ALA A 91 12.98 11.92 -23.80
N GLY A 92 13.80 10.97 -24.28
CA GLY A 92 15.25 11.11 -24.33
C GLY A 92 15.95 11.06 -22.97
N MET A 93 15.32 10.42 -21.97
CA MET A 93 15.78 10.33 -20.59
C MET A 93 16.05 8.86 -20.20
N GLU A 94 16.85 8.66 -19.17
CA GLU A 94 16.94 7.36 -18.52
C GLU A 94 15.61 7.04 -17.84
N PRO A 95 15.12 5.77 -17.89
CA PRO A 95 13.85 5.40 -17.29
C PRO A 95 13.82 5.66 -15.78
N GLY A 96 12.86 6.47 -15.32
CA GLY A 96 12.74 6.82 -13.91
C GLY A 96 11.70 7.89 -13.62
N TRP A 97 11.53 8.18 -12.33
CA TRP A 97 10.66 9.24 -11.84
C TRP A 97 11.45 10.54 -11.64
N TYR A 98 10.89 11.63 -12.12
CA TYR A 98 11.48 12.95 -12.12
C TYR A 98 10.51 13.97 -11.53
N ASP A 99 11.04 14.97 -10.86
CA ASP A 99 10.25 16.11 -10.40
C ASP A 99 9.70 16.90 -11.58
N PHE A 100 8.39 17.15 -11.58
CA PHE A 100 7.70 17.80 -12.69
C PHE A 100 8.20 19.23 -12.97
N ASN A 101 8.66 19.93 -11.93
CA ASN A 101 9.06 21.33 -12.06
C ASN A 101 10.55 21.51 -12.43
N THR A 102 11.40 20.61 -11.94
CA THR A 102 12.87 20.75 -12.04
C THR A 102 13.50 19.76 -13.01
N TRP A 103 12.77 18.71 -13.40
CA TRP A 103 13.26 17.60 -14.25
C TRP A 103 14.47 16.87 -13.64
N ALA A 104 14.64 17.00 -12.34
CA ALA A 104 15.66 16.26 -11.61
C ALA A 104 15.15 14.87 -11.22
N PRO A 105 15.99 13.83 -11.25
CA PRO A 105 15.63 12.54 -10.68
C PRO A 105 15.22 12.70 -9.21
N ILE A 106 14.10 12.09 -8.83
CA ILE A 106 13.64 12.18 -7.44
C ILE A 106 14.34 11.16 -6.55
N VAL A 107 14.43 11.51 -5.25
CA VAL A 107 14.80 10.61 -4.16
C VAL A 107 13.68 10.70 -3.13
N LYS A 108 12.77 9.74 -3.16
CA LYS A 108 11.64 9.69 -2.21
C LYS A 108 11.31 8.27 -1.84
N THR A 109 11.14 8.06 -0.54
CA THR A 109 10.64 6.81 0.03
C THR A 109 9.14 6.96 0.30
N VAL A 110 8.34 6.03 -0.21
CA VAL A 110 6.91 5.94 0.08
C VAL A 110 6.70 4.85 1.12
N VAL A 111 6.10 5.21 2.24
CA VAL A 111 5.83 4.29 3.34
C VAL A 111 4.63 3.40 2.97
N PRO A 112 4.64 2.08 3.28
CA PRO A 112 3.49 1.21 3.08
C PRO A 112 2.22 1.80 3.70
N ALA A 113 1.08 1.62 3.01
CA ALA A 113 -0.22 2.21 3.30
C ALA A 113 -0.35 3.73 3.08
N VAL A 114 0.74 4.47 2.88
CA VAL A 114 0.65 5.84 2.34
C VAL A 114 0.44 5.74 0.84
N GLY A 115 -0.70 6.23 0.39
CA GLY A 115 -1.08 6.17 -1.02
C GLY A 115 -0.73 7.42 -1.80
N TYR A 116 -0.94 7.32 -3.09
CA TYR A 116 -0.74 8.38 -4.08
C TYR A 116 -1.83 8.31 -5.14
N LEU A 117 -2.07 9.44 -5.78
CA LEU A 117 -2.89 9.53 -6.96
C LEU A 117 -2.00 9.28 -8.18
N MET A 118 -2.40 8.32 -9.00
CA MET A 118 -1.75 8.00 -10.28
C MET A 118 -2.59 8.55 -11.41
N ASN A 119 -1.96 9.19 -12.39
CA ASN A 119 -2.59 9.59 -13.64
C ASN A 119 -1.81 8.99 -14.81
N SER A 120 -2.49 8.31 -15.72
CA SER A 120 -1.87 7.70 -16.89
C SER A 120 -2.68 8.01 -18.15
N VAL A 121 -2.01 8.31 -19.26
CA VAL A 121 -2.68 8.62 -20.52
C VAL A 121 -3.31 7.38 -21.17
N SER A 122 -2.74 6.21 -20.93
CA SER A 122 -3.23 4.92 -21.42
C SER A 122 -2.96 3.82 -20.38
N PRO A 123 -3.68 2.69 -20.41
CA PRO A 123 -3.36 1.60 -19.49
C PRO A 123 -1.89 1.19 -19.61
N VAL A 124 -1.19 1.09 -18.48
CA VAL A 124 0.23 0.73 -18.42
C VAL A 124 0.50 -0.21 -17.25
N ASP A 125 1.39 -1.17 -17.43
CA ASP A 125 1.82 -2.04 -16.37
C ASP A 125 2.92 -1.38 -15.54
N MET A 126 2.75 -1.41 -14.23
CA MET A 126 3.73 -0.99 -13.24
C MET A 126 4.22 -2.21 -12.49
N VAL A 127 5.53 -2.38 -12.43
CA VAL A 127 6.18 -3.43 -11.65
C VAL A 127 6.75 -2.82 -10.39
N VAL A 128 6.42 -3.43 -9.26
CA VAL A 128 6.94 -3.07 -7.94
C VAL A 128 7.51 -4.33 -7.30
N SER A 129 8.70 -4.23 -6.71
CA SER A 129 9.34 -5.35 -6.02
C SER A 129 9.94 -4.90 -4.70
N GLY A 130 10.01 -5.81 -3.74
CA GLY A 130 10.56 -5.51 -2.43
C GLY A 130 10.24 -6.59 -1.41
N GLN A 131 10.42 -6.25 -0.14
CA GLN A 131 10.07 -7.08 0.99
C GLN A 131 8.59 -6.90 1.35
N VAL A 132 7.88 -8.00 1.58
CA VAL A 132 6.53 -7.98 2.16
C VAL A 132 6.63 -7.57 3.62
N LYS A 133 5.84 -6.58 4.04
CA LYS A 133 5.72 -6.25 5.45
C LYS A 133 4.98 -7.37 6.19
N SER A 134 5.61 -7.93 7.21
CA SER A 134 4.99 -8.89 8.10
C SER A 134 4.24 -8.19 9.23
N GLY A 135 3.14 -8.80 9.68
CA GLY A 135 2.34 -8.29 10.79
C GLY A 135 1.37 -7.18 10.39
N GLU A 136 0.53 -6.82 11.33
CA GLU A 136 -0.45 -5.74 11.22
C GLU A 136 0.24 -4.39 10.96
N THR A 137 -0.40 -3.54 10.19
CA THR A 137 0.04 -2.17 9.96
C THR A 137 -0.89 -1.20 10.67
N THR A 138 -0.34 -0.42 11.59
CA THR A 138 -1.02 0.74 12.16
C THR A 138 -0.43 2.01 11.58
N ILE A 139 -1.28 2.89 11.05
CA ILE A 139 -0.87 4.15 10.45
C ILE A 139 -1.77 5.29 10.92
N ALA A 140 -1.16 6.43 11.26
CA ALA A 140 -1.90 7.62 11.60
C ALA A 140 -2.52 8.26 10.35
N LEU A 141 -3.83 8.52 10.40
CA LEU A 141 -4.54 9.38 9.46
C LEU A 141 -4.57 10.79 10.05
N PRO A 142 -4.18 11.83 9.31
CA PRO A 142 -4.38 13.21 9.72
C PRO A 142 -5.86 13.55 9.68
N ALA A 143 -6.29 14.64 10.33
CA ALA A 143 -7.57 15.25 10.03
C ALA A 143 -7.55 15.79 8.58
N GLY A 144 -8.70 15.72 7.89
CA GLY A 144 -8.84 16.09 6.49
C GLY A 144 -8.53 14.93 5.54
N PHE A 145 -8.07 15.26 4.34
CA PHE A 145 -7.84 14.29 3.29
C PHE A 145 -6.50 13.56 3.42
N SER A 146 -6.50 12.28 3.07
CA SER A 146 -5.27 11.48 2.90
C SER A 146 -5.53 10.27 2.01
N VAL A 147 -4.56 9.89 1.20
CA VAL A 147 -4.64 8.66 0.41
C VAL A 147 -4.01 7.51 1.20
N ARG A 148 -4.79 6.47 1.46
CA ARG A 148 -4.37 5.27 2.20
C ARG A 148 -5.01 4.04 1.58
N GLY A 149 -4.44 2.86 1.83
CA GLY A 149 -5.04 1.65 1.27
C GLY A 149 -4.39 0.36 1.73
N ASN A 150 -4.73 -0.71 1.02
CA ASN A 150 -4.22 -2.05 1.27
C ASN A 150 -2.74 -2.15 0.90
N ASN A 151 -1.87 -2.10 1.89
CA ASN A 151 -0.42 -2.24 1.73
C ASN A 151 0.06 -3.70 1.72
N THR A 152 -0.85 -4.66 1.59
CA THR A 152 -0.50 -6.08 1.49
C THR A 152 -0.46 -6.52 0.02
N PRO A 153 0.34 -7.53 -0.34
CA PRO A 153 0.36 -8.09 -1.69
C PRO A 153 -0.81 -9.06 -1.95
N ALA A 154 -1.79 -9.11 -1.05
CA ALA A 154 -2.99 -9.94 -1.14
C ALA A 154 -4.25 -9.07 -1.08
N ASP A 155 -5.32 -9.57 -1.69
CA ASP A 155 -6.65 -8.98 -1.54
C ASP A 155 -7.15 -9.19 -0.11
N ILE A 156 -7.81 -8.19 0.48
CA ILE A 156 -8.37 -8.25 1.83
C ILE A 156 -9.82 -7.79 1.84
N ASP A 157 -10.58 -8.23 2.84
CA ASP A 157 -11.93 -7.71 3.10
C ASP A 157 -11.82 -6.29 3.64
N LEU A 158 -12.60 -5.34 3.10
CA LEU A 158 -12.67 -3.97 3.58
C LEU A 158 -13.02 -3.89 5.07
N GLN A 159 -13.90 -4.77 5.57
CA GLN A 159 -14.28 -4.81 6.97
C GLN A 159 -13.11 -5.19 7.91
N SER A 160 -12.02 -5.72 7.35
CA SER A 160 -10.79 -5.97 8.10
C SER A 160 -9.91 -4.73 8.30
N ILE A 161 -10.11 -3.68 7.49
CA ILE A 161 -9.48 -2.36 7.68
C ILE A 161 -10.32 -1.60 8.71
N LYS A 162 -9.72 -1.26 9.84
CA LYS A 162 -10.44 -0.65 10.97
C LYS A 162 -9.88 0.74 11.28
N LEU A 163 -10.74 1.61 11.77
CA LEU A 163 -10.30 2.81 12.48
C LEU A 163 -10.33 2.53 13.99
N ALA A 164 -9.39 3.15 14.74
CA ALA A 164 -9.33 3.00 16.17
C ALA A 164 -10.61 3.49 16.86
N ASP A 165 -10.84 3.06 18.11
CA ASP A 165 -12.05 3.39 18.90
C ASP A 165 -12.28 4.89 19.09
N THR A 166 -11.24 5.72 18.91
CA THR A 166 -11.33 7.19 18.96
C THR A 166 -11.94 7.80 17.70
N ALA A 167 -12.15 7.01 16.62
CA ALA A 167 -12.84 7.49 15.42
C ALA A 167 -14.25 7.99 15.76
N ALA A 168 -14.69 9.04 15.08
CA ALA A 168 -15.98 9.70 15.40
C ALA A 168 -17.16 8.72 15.26
N GLY A 169 -17.19 7.89 14.24
CA GLY A 169 -18.22 6.87 14.04
C GLY A 169 -19.64 7.41 13.83
N ASP A 170 -19.75 8.69 13.48
CA ASP A 170 -21.00 9.43 13.27
C ASP A 170 -21.18 9.87 11.81
N SER A 171 -20.70 9.06 10.87
CA SER A 171 -20.69 9.32 9.42
C SER A 171 -19.78 10.47 8.96
N THR A 172 -18.78 10.82 9.74
CA THR A 172 -17.83 11.89 9.42
C THR A 172 -16.45 11.38 8.98
N ASP A 173 -16.05 10.17 9.42
CA ASP A 173 -14.86 9.52 8.90
C ASP A 173 -15.25 8.63 7.71
N MET A 174 -14.73 8.95 6.54
CA MET A 174 -15.18 8.30 5.29
C MET A 174 -14.04 7.96 4.35
N ILE A 175 -14.31 7.01 3.45
CA ILE A 175 -13.51 6.73 2.27
C ILE A 175 -14.30 7.07 1.01
N GLN A 176 -13.59 7.52 -0.01
CA GLN A 176 -14.13 7.93 -1.29
C GLN A 176 -13.40 7.21 -2.41
N PHE A 177 -14.14 6.81 -3.42
CA PHE A 177 -13.62 6.25 -4.65
C PHE A 177 -13.66 7.30 -5.74
N LEU A 178 -12.63 7.33 -6.57
CA LEU A 178 -12.52 8.23 -7.70
C LEU A 178 -12.66 7.46 -9.00
N ASP A 179 -13.36 8.06 -9.98
CA ASP A 179 -13.34 7.57 -11.35
C ASP A 179 -12.09 8.04 -12.12
N ALA A 180 -12.01 7.69 -13.40
CA ALA A 180 -10.90 8.06 -14.27
C ALA A 180 -10.76 9.58 -14.49
N ASP A 181 -11.81 10.33 -14.25
CA ASP A 181 -11.82 11.81 -14.34
C ASP A 181 -11.49 12.47 -12.98
N GLY A 182 -11.24 11.66 -11.94
CA GLY A 182 -10.95 12.11 -10.57
C GLY A 182 -12.20 12.57 -9.80
N GLN A 183 -13.41 12.20 -10.24
CA GLN A 183 -14.65 12.53 -9.55
C GLN A 183 -15.01 11.44 -8.54
N CYS A 184 -15.56 11.85 -7.40
CA CYS A 184 -16.05 10.91 -6.39
C CYS A 184 -17.26 10.16 -6.91
N THR A 185 -17.19 8.83 -6.94
CA THR A 185 -18.25 7.93 -7.42
C THR A 185 -18.98 7.24 -6.30
N GLU A 186 -18.27 6.83 -5.27
CA GLU A 186 -18.81 6.13 -4.11
C GLU A 186 -18.23 6.70 -2.83
N MET A 187 -19.03 6.66 -1.77
CA MET A 187 -18.66 7.16 -0.45
C MET A 187 -19.14 6.19 0.61
N TRP A 188 -18.21 5.70 1.44
CA TRP A 188 -18.50 4.79 2.55
C TRP A 188 -17.99 5.40 3.84
N VAL A 189 -18.70 5.16 4.93
CA VAL A 189 -18.43 5.76 6.24
C VAL A 189 -18.05 4.69 7.25
N TRP A 190 -17.16 5.05 8.17
CA TRP A 190 -16.87 4.23 9.33
C TRP A 190 -17.89 4.52 10.41
N LEU A 191 -18.62 3.50 10.84
CA LEU A 191 -19.52 3.56 11.96
C LEU A 191 -19.04 2.63 13.08
N ASN A 192 -19.34 3.00 14.32
CA ASN A 192 -19.01 2.24 15.51
C ASN A 192 -20.02 2.52 16.64
N ALA A 193 -19.68 2.17 17.87
CA ALA A 193 -20.55 2.36 19.01
C ALA A 193 -20.96 3.84 19.26
N ASN A 194 -20.18 4.82 18.81
CA ASN A 194 -20.54 6.25 18.91
C ASN A 194 -21.77 6.57 18.05
N ALA A 195 -21.94 5.87 16.93
CA ALA A 195 -23.13 5.96 16.09
C ALA A 195 -24.21 4.95 16.48
N GLY A 196 -24.00 4.16 17.53
CA GLY A 196 -24.92 3.07 17.93
C GLY A 196 -24.88 1.86 16.97
N MET A 197 -23.80 1.67 16.24
CA MET A 197 -23.63 0.62 15.25
C MET A 197 -22.50 -0.34 15.65
N GLU A 198 -22.49 -1.54 15.09
CA GLU A 198 -21.31 -2.40 15.14
C GLU A 198 -20.16 -1.75 14.34
N PRO A 199 -18.91 -1.83 14.82
CA PRO A 199 -17.78 -1.24 14.10
C PRO A 199 -17.62 -1.81 12.69
N GLY A 200 -17.60 -0.93 11.69
CA GLY A 200 -17.47 -1.35 10.29
C GLY A 200 -17.68 -0.23 9.27
N TRP A 201 -17.49 -0.59 8.01
CA TRP A 201 -17.73 0.27 6.86
C TRP A 201 -19.15 0.09 6.32
N TYR A 202 -19.83 1.20 6.10
CA TYR A 202 -21.23 1.27 5.68
C TYR A 202 -21.39 2.21 4.49
N ASP A 203 -22.33 1.90 3.64
CA ASP A 203 -22.73 2.80 2.56
C ASP A 203 -23.35 4.08 3.13
N PHE A 204 -22.90 5.22 2.67
CA PHE A 204 -23.33 6.52 3.20
C PHE A 204 -24.83 6.81 2.98
N ASN A 205 -25.41 6.27 1.92
CA ASN A 205 -26.80 6.57 1.55
C ASN A 205 -27.79 5.58 2.15
N THR A 206 -27.39 4.31 2.27
CA THR A 206 -28.31 3.22 2.65
C THR A 206 -28.09 2.71 4.06
N TRP A 207 -26.92 3.02 4.67
CA TRP A 207 -26.48 2.51 5.97
C TRP A 207 -26.36 0.97 6.01
N ALA A 208 -26.23 0.36 4.85
CA ALA A 208 -25.98 -1.07 4.75
C ALA A 208 -24.48 -1.36 4.94
N PRO A 209 -24.11 -2.45 5.63
CA PRO A 209 -22.73 -2.89 5.69
C PRO A 209 -22.18 -3.13 4.27
N ILE A 210 -20.93 -2.71 4.03
CA ILE A 210 -20.25 -2.90 2.75
C ILE A 210 -19.66 -4.31 2.69
N ASP A 211 -19.91 -4.99 1.57
CA ASP A 211 -19.21 -6.22 1.17
C ASP A 211 -18.30 -5.87 -0.01
N TYR A 212 -17.01 -5.65 0.26
CA TYR A 212 -16.04 -5.23 -0.74
C TYR A 212 -14.67 -5.84 -0.49
N THR A 213 -14.09 -6.38 -1.56
CA THR A 213 -12.71 -6.90 -1.55
C THR A 213 -11.75 -5.83 -2.05
N VAL A 214 -10.93 -5.32 -1.15
CA VAL A 214 -9.86 -4.35 -1.45
C VAL A 214 -8.70 -5.08 -2.10
N LYS A 215 -8.39 -4.73 -3.34
CA LYS A 215 -7.31 -5.37 -4.09
C LYS A 215 -5.93 -5.02 -3.51
N ALA A 216 -4.96 -5.89 -3.77
CA ALA A 216 -3.57 -5.62 -3.41
C ALA A 216 -3.10 -4.27 -3.99
N GLY A 217 -2.65 -3.36 -3.11
CA GLY A 217 -2.21 -2.01 -3.49
C GLY A 217 -3.32 -1.06 -3.94
N GLU A 218 -4.59 -1.41 -3.76
CA GLU A 218 -5.69 -0.47 -3.95
C GLU A 218 -5.75 0.53 -2.79
N ALA A 219 -6.03 1.78 -3.10
CA ALA A 219 -6.14 2.84 -2.13
C ALA A 219 -7.43 3.65 -2.28
N PHE A 220 -7.77 4.36 -1.22
CA PHE A 220 -8.94 5.23 -1.12
C PHE A 220 -8.51 6.64 -0.74
N LEU A 221 -9.34 7.61 -1.07
CA LEU A 221 -9.24 8.95 -0.51
C LEU A 221 -10.00 8.95 0.83
N PHE A 222 -9.26 8.95 1.93
CA PHE A 222 -9.82 9.13 3.27
C PHE A 222 -10.14 10.61 3.51
N ASN A 223 -11.22 10.86 4.23
CA ASN A 223 -11.52 12.14 4.85
C ASN A 223 -11.92 11.89 6.31
N THR A 224 -11.10 12.36 7.24
CA THR A 224 -11.31 12.15 8.67
C THR A 224 -11.52 13.47 9.39
N VAL A 225 -12.44 13.52 10.35
CA VAL A 225 -12.77 14.74 11.09
C VAL A 225 -11.68 15.11 12.09
N SER A 226 -10.98 14.11 12.64
CA SER A 226 -9.89 14.26 13.59
C SER A 226 -8.80 13.22 13.31
N PRO A 227 -7.55 13.44 13.78
CA PRO A 227 -6.53 12.42 13.67
C PRO A 227 -6.97 11.10 14.31
N VAL A 228 -6.80 10.00 13.59
CA VAL A 228 -7.18 8.65 14.04
C VAL A 228 -6.18 7.62 13.49
N GLU A 229 -6.05 6.48 14.16
CA GLU A 229 -5.24 5.38 13.67
C GLU A 229 -6.07 4.45 12.79
N MET A 230 -5.52 4.10 11.62
CA MET A 230 -6.03 3.06 10.75
C MET A 230 -5.21 1.79 10.95
N ILE A 231 -5.90 0.66 11.05
CA ILE A 231 -5.33 -0.65 11.29
C ILE A 231 -5.63 -1.53 10.07
N ILE A 232 -4.58 -2.06 9.45
CA ILE A 232 -4.66 -2.97 8.31
C ILE A 232 -4.13 -4.34 8.77
N PRO A 233 -4.86 -5.45 8.53
CA PRO A 233 -4.43 -6.77 8.96
C PRO A 233 -3.15 -7.21 8.26
N SER A 234 -2.46 -8.19 8.85
CA SER A 234 -1.33 -8.86 8.20
C SER A 234 -1.81 -9.69 7.02
N ALA A 235 -1.01 -9.73 5.95
CA ALA A 235 -1.19 -10.66 4.83
C ALA A 235 -0.49 -12.02 5.04
N LEU A 236 0.33 -12.15 6.09
CA LEU A 236 1.15 -13.34 6.41
C LEU A 236 0.81 -13.88 7.79
#